data_a6c03abb26771efd2da7e35a710e9bc8
#
_entry.id   a6c03abb26771efd2da7e35a710e9bc8
#
_cell.length_a   1.000
_cell.length_b   1.000
_cell.length_c   1.000
_cell.angle_alpha   90.00
_cell.angle_beta   90.00
_cell.angle_gamma   90.00
#
_symmetry.space_group_name_H-M   'P 1'
#
loop_
_entity.id
_entity.type
_entity.pdbx_description
1 polymer ?
#
loop_
_entity_poly.entity_id
_entity_poly.type
_entity_poly.pdbx_seq_one_letter_code
_entity_poly.pdbx_strand_id
1 'polypeptide(L)'
;MVAERQVTILNTLGLHVRPSAEFAGTAAKFKSRVSVVKDGQTVNAKSSIDLLTLAAVAGTRLTLRAEGDDADQAIDALSKLIDGKFGEE
;
A
#
# COMPACT_ATOMS: atom_id res chain seq x y z
N MET A 1 -9.82 -3.58 15.73
CA MET A 1 -9.08 -2.32 15.57
C MET A 1 -8.99 -1.95 14.09
N VAL A 2 -9.17 -0.70 13.77
CA VAL A 2 -9.06 -0.18 12.41
C VAL A 2 -8.04 0.95 12.41
N ALA A 3 -7.09 0.91 11.47
CA ALA A 3 -6.12 1.98 11.27
C ALA A 3 -6.20 2.44 9.82
N GLU A 4 -6.12 3.76 9.61
CA GLU A 4 -6.10 4.36 8.27
C GLU A 4 -5.02 5.40 8.20
N ARG A 5 -4.45 5.57 7.01
CA ARG A 5 -3.46 6.62 6.77
C ARG A 5 -3.46 6.98 5.28
N GLN A 6 -3.43 8.28 5.01
CA GLN A 6 -3.22 8.77 3.65
C GLN A 6 -1.73 8.84 3.36
N VAL A 7 -1.35 8.38 2.17
CA VAL A 7 0.04 8.38 1.71
C VAL A 7 0.07 8.90 0.28
N THR A 8 1.26 9.32 -0.16
CA THR A 8 1.48 9.78 -1.53
C THR A 8 2.60 8.95 -2.15
N ILE A 9 2.38 8.45 -3.35
CA ILE A 9 3.40 7.71 -4.09
C ILE A 9 4.51 8.69 -4.48
N LEU A 10 5.74 8.41 -4.06
CA LEU A 10 6.87 9.32 -4.22
C LEU A 10 7.87 8.87 -5.28
N ASN A 11 7.94 7.56 -5.57
CA ASN A 11 8.90 7.05 -6.55
C ASN A 11 8.45 7.36 -7.98
N THR A 12 9.41 7.64 -8.84
CA THR A 12 9.17 8.15 -10.20
C THR A 12 8.27 7.23 -11.03
N LEU A 13 8.49 5.91 -10.95
CA LEU A 13 7.75 4.94 -11.74
C LEU A 13 6.40 4.54 -11.13
N GLY A 14 6.10 5.04 -9.93
CA GLY A 14 4.84 4.71 -9.27
C GLY A 14 4.76 3.26 -8.80
N LEU A 15 3.54 2.79 -8.64
CA LEU A 15 3.26 1.46 -8.10
C LEU A 15 3.28 0.41 -9.23
N HIS A 16 4.44 0.26 -9.89
CA HIS A 16 4.64 -0.71 -10.96
C HIS A 16 4.87 -2.12 -10.39
N VAL A 17 5.31 -3.08 -11.22
CA VAL A 17 5.34 -4.51 -10.84
C VAL A 17 6.17 -4.77 -9.58
N ARG A 18 7.41 -4.25 -9.50
CA ARG A 18 8.29 -4.52 -8.38
C ARG A 18 7.75 -3.93 -7.06
N PRO A 19 7.40 -2.64 -6.97
CA PRO A 19 6.81 -2.10 -5.75
C PRO A 19 5.49 -2.76 -5.37
N SER A 20 4.66 -3.13 -6.34
CA SER A 20 3.40 -3.81 -6.05
C SER A 20 3.64 -5.16 -5.40
N ALA A 21 4.61 -5.94 -5.89
CA ALA A 21 4.96 -7.22 -5.29
C ALA A 21 5.54 -7.05 -3.89
N GLU A 22 6.39 -6.04 -3.69
CA GLU A 22 7.00 -5.75 -2.39
C GLU A 22 5.95 -5.31 -1.36
N PHE A 23 5.04 -4.44 -1.79
CA PHE A 23 3.93 -3.97 -0.95
C PHE A 23 3.03 -5.14 -0.54
N ALA A 24 2.61 -5.96 -1.50
CA ALA A 24 1.75 -7.11 -1.24
C ALA A 24 2.43 -8.11 -0.31
N GLY A 25 3.72 -8.39 -0.53
CA GLY A 25 4.50 -9.29 0.32
C GLY A 25 4.62 -8.78 1.75
N THR A 26 4.80 -7.48 1.92
CA THR A 26 4.86 -6.88 3.26
C THR A 26 3.48 -6.95 3.93
N ALA A 27 2.42 -6.60 3.21
CA ALA A 27 1.05 -6.67 3.75
C ALA A 27 0.70 -8.09 4.20
N ALA A 28 1.16 -9.09 3.46
CA ALA A 28 0.87 -10.51 3.76
C ALA A 28 1.50 -10.98 5.07
N LYS A 29 2.48 -10.28 5.62
CA LYS A 29 3.10 -10.63 6.91
C LYS A 29 2.19 -10.36 8.10
N PHE A 30 1.14 -9.58 7.89
CA PHE A 30 0.22 -9.18 8.96
C PHE A 30 -1.08 -9.97 8.85
N LYS A 31 -1.70 -10.21 10.01
CA LYS A 31 -2.99 -10.92 10.06
C LYS A 31 -4.15 -10.01 9.68
N SER A 32 -4.00 -8.71 9.87
CA SER A 32 -5.03 -7.75 9.55
C SER A 32 -5.44 -7.82 8.09
N ARG A 33 -6.69 -7.50 7.83
CA ARG A 33 -7.18 -7.27 6.47
C ARG A 33 -6.67 -5.90 6.05
N VAL A 34 -5.95 -5.83 4.94
CA VAL A 34 -5.36 -4.58 4.47
C VAL A 34 -5.91 -4.25 3.09
N SER A 35 -6.36 -3.02 2.91
CA SER A 35 -6.85 -2.54 1.63
C SER A 35 -6.23 -1.19 1.29
N VAL A 36 -6.22 -0.88 0.00
CA VAL A 36 -5.75 0.40 -0.53
C VAL A 36 -6.88 1.01 -1.35
N VAL A 37 -7.14 2.29 -1.09
CA VAL A 37 -8.21 3.03 -1.76
C VAL A 37 -7.61 4.15 -2.60
N LYS A 38 -8.03 4.22 -3.85
CA LYS A 38 -7.70 5.32 -4.77
C LYS A 38 -8.98 5.74 -5.50
N ASP A 39 -9.38 6.99 -5.33
CA ASP A 39 -10.53 7.57 -6.04
C ASP A 39 -11.78 6.66 -5.98
N GLY A 40 -12.09 6.15 -4.79
CA GLY A 40 -13.25 5.30 -4.58
C GLY A 40 -13.06 3.83 -4.96
N GLN A 41 -11.94 3.47 -5.57
CA GLN A 41 -11.62 2.08 -5.89
C GLN A 41 -10.85 1.46 -4.73
N THR A 42 -11.38 0.36 -4.18
CA THR A 42 -10.75 -0.37 -3.07
C THR A 42 -10.20 -1.69 -3.58
N VAL A 43 -8.94 -1.97 -3.27
CA VAL A 43 -8.31 -3.24 -3.66
C VAL A 43 -7.69 -3.92 -2.44
N ASN A 44 -7.45 -5.23 -2.57
CA ASN A 44 -6.79 -6.04 -1.55
C ASN A 44 -5.28 -5.77 -1.61
N ALA A 45 -4.72 -5.22 -0.53
CA ALA A 45 -3.29 -4.89 -0.47
C ALA A 45 -2.38 -6.11 -0.52
N LYS A 46 -2.90 -7.31 -0.25
CA LYS A 46 -2.13 -8.55 -0.28
C LYS A 46 -2.07 -9.17 -1.68
N SER A 47 -2.67 -8.52 -2.67
CA SER A 47 -2.67 -8.97 -4.07
C SER A 47 -1.89 -7.98 -4.92
N SER A 48 -0.73 -8.41 -5.45
CA SER A 48 0.08 -7.54 -6.31
C SER A 48 -0.65 -7.20 -7.61
N ILE A 49 -1.45 -8.12 -8.13
CA ILE A 49 -2.24 -7.89 -9.34
C ILE A 49 -3.27 -6.79 -9.08
N ASP A 50 -3.98 -6.87 -7.94
CA ASP A 50 -4.96 -5.85 -7.57
C ASP A 50 -4.31 -4.47 -7.45
N LEU A 51 -3.13 -4.40 -6.82
CA LEU A 51 -2.41 -3.13 -6.67
C LEU A 51 -2.06 -2.52 -8.01
N LEU A 52 -1.68 -3.34 -9.00
CA LEU A 52 -1.38 -2.86 -10.34
C LEU A 52 -2.60 -2.23 -11.01
N THR A 53 -3.81 -2.71 -10.70
CA THR A 53 -5.03 -2.15 -11.30
C THR A 53 -5.30 -0.71 -10.88
N LEU A 54 -4.69 -0.25 -9.79
CA LEU A 54 -4.84 1.14 -9.35
C LEU A 54 -4.14 2.13 -10.29
N ALA A 55 -3.17 1.68 -11.05
CA ALA A 55 -2.37 2.54 -11.95
C ALA A 55 -1.85 3.79 -11.21
N ALA A 56 -1.37 3.61 -9.98
CA ALA A 56 -0.93 4.72 -9.14
C ALA A 56 0.44 5.23 -9.57
N VAL A 57 0.45 6.40 -10.22
CA VAL A 57 1.67 7.06 -10.66
C VAL A 57 2.25 7.95 -9.55
N ALA A 58 3.45 8.47 -9.75
CA ALA A 58 4.06 9.40 -8.81
C ALA A 58 3.11 10.57 -8.54
N GLY A 59 2.97 10.95 -7.28
CA GLY A 59 2.06 12.00 -6.85
C GLY A 59 0.65 11.53 -6.52
N THR A 60 0.31 10.28 -6.82
CA THR A 60 -1.02 9.73 -6.51
C THR A 60 -1.18 9.59 -4.99
N ARG A 61 -2.32 10.04 -4.48
CA ARG A 61 -2.68 9.85 -3.07
C ARG A 61 -3.48 8.57 -2.91
N LEU A 62 -3.11 7.80 -1.90
CA LEU A 62 -3.79 6.54 -1.57
C LEU A 62 -4.20 6.60 -0.10
N THR A 63 -5.29 5.91 0.23
CA THR A 63 -5.64 5.66 1.63
C THR A 63 -5.35 4.19 1.93
N LEU A 64 -4.50 3.96 2.94
CA LEU A 64 -4.23 2.62 3.46
C LEU A 64 -5.19 2.37 4.61
N ARG A 65 -5.82 1.19 4.62
CA ARG A 65 -6.73 0.80 5.69
C ARG A 65 -6.42 -0.63 6.13
N ALA A 66 -6.34 -0.82 7.44
CA ALA A 66 -6.10 -2.15 8.01
C ALA A 66 -7.09 -2.41 9.14
N GLU A 67 -7.62 -3.63 9.20
CA GLU A 67 -8.52 -4.09 10.26
C GLU A 67 -7.97 -5.35 10.88
N GLY A 68 -7.75 -5.34 12.18
CA GLY A 68 -7.25 -6.49 12.92
C GLY A 68 -6.36 -6.08 14.08
N ASP A 69 -5.81 -7.06 14.78
CA ASP A 69 -5.03 -6.82 15.99
C ASP A 69 -3.70 -6.12 15.69
N ASP A 70 -3.11 -6.37 14.52
CA ASP A 70 -1.83 -5.77 14.11
C ASP A 70 -1.99 -4.66 13.07
N ALA A 71 -3.17 -4.00 13.06
CA ALA A 71 -3.50 -2.98 12.07
C ALA A 71 -2.50 -1.82 12.08
N ASP A 72 -2.11 -1.30 13.23
CA ASP A 72 -1.17 -0.18 13.32
C ASP A 72 0.20 -0.56 12.78
N GLN A 73 0.68 -1.74 13.13
CA GLN A 73 1.96 -2.25 12.65
C GLN A 73 1.96 -2.41 11.14
N ALA A 74 0.86 -2.91 10.58
CA ALA A 74 0.72 -3.07 9.14
C ALA A 74 0.79 -1.71 8.42
N ILE A 75 0.03 -0.72 8.91
CA ILE A 75 0.03 0.62 8.33
C ILE A 75 1.43 1.25 8.41
N ASP A 76 2.10 1.13 9.54
CA ASP A 76 3.45 1.67 9.71
C ASP A 76 4.43 1.05 8.73
N ALA A 77 4.42 -0.27 8.59
CA ALA A 77 5.33 -0.97 7.70
C ALA A 77 5.12 -0.57 6.24
N LEU A 78 3.85 -0.49 5.82
CA LEU A 78 3.52 -0.12 4.44
C LEU A 78 3.82 1.34 4.15
N SER A 79 3.57 2.24 5.11
CA SER A 79 3.91 3.66 4.96
C SER A 79 5.40 3.86 4.80
N LYS A 80 6.22 3.09 5.52
CA LYS A 80 7.69 3.19 5.40
C LYS A 80 8.17 2.77 4.03
N LEU A 81 7.57 1.76 3.41
CA LEU A 81 7.91 1.38 2.03
C LEU A 81 7.65 2.54 1.07
N ILE A 82 6.48 3.16 1.19
CA ILE A 82 6.09 4.26 0.31
C ILE A 82 6.99 5.48 0.54
N ASP A 83 7.21 5.85 1.79
CA ASP A 83 8.05 7.01 2.14
C ASP A 83 9.50 6.82 1.70
N GLY A 84 9.99 5.59 1.70
CA GLY A 84 11.31 5.24 1.22
C GLY A 84 11.38 5.01 -0.28
N LYS A 85 10.32 5.33 -1.03
CA LYS A 85 10.23 5.17 -2.49
C LYS A 85 10.50 3.73 -2.94
N PHE A 86 10.19 2.74 -2.09
CA PHE A 86 10.46 1.33 -2.36
C PHE A 86 11.94 1.07 -2.71
N GLY A 87 12.86 1.91 -2.22
CA GLY A 87 14.28 1.81 -2.54
C GLY A 87 14.61 2.25 -3.97
N GLU A 88 13.68 2.88 -4.67
CA GLU A 88 13.86 3.46 -6.02
C GLU A 88 13.97 4.97 -5.95
N GLU A 89 14.07 5.58 -7.09
CA GLU A 89 14.02 7.03 -7.19
C GLU A 89 12.61 7.56 -7.47
#